data_004f3d96d224c20d341443850ac34a06
#
_entry.id   004f3d96d224c20d341443850ac34a06
#
_cell.length_a   1.000
_cell.length_b   1.000
_cell.length_c   1.000
_cell.angle_alpha   90.00
_cell.angle_beta   90.00
_cell.angle_gamma   90.00
#
_symmetry.space_group_name_H-M   'P 1'
#
loop_
_entity.id
_entity.type
_entity.pdbx_description
1 polymer ?
#
loop_
_entity_poly.entity_id
_entity_poly.type
_entity_poly.pdbx_seq_one_letter_code
_entity_poly.pdbx_strand_id
1 'polypeptide(L)'
;ITDFVKMANTKIKINLPNCIISAAVKPNIYNAKLNYFQEWDLWLSAGYVDWAVPMNYATDNNDFIQNMYMIKDNLPKKYHDKIIVGISTYNQSPRSAGKKISKLKRMRFNNISIFSYNTMVEKPNYWRRLRKYFY
;
A
#
# COMPACT_ATOMS: atom_id res chain seq x y z
N ILE A 1 1.16 7.70 18.19
CA ILE A 1 1.88 6.84 17.21
C ILE A 1 2.83 7.68 16.37
N THR A 2 2.43 8.87 15.92
CA THR A 2 3.28 9.76 15.09
C THR A 2 4.64 10.05 15.74
N ASP A 3 4.68 10.37 17.03
CA ASP A 3 5.93 10.61 17.75
C ASP A 3 6.86 9.38 17.76
N PHE A 4 6.27 8.18 17.89
CA PHE A 4 7.03 6.94 17.81
C PHE A 4 7.65 6.76 16.40
N VAL A 5 6.86 6.99 15.35
CA VAL A 5 7.35 6.87 13.96
C VAL A 5 8.48 7.86 13.68
N LYS A 6 8.34 9.10 14.14
CA LYS A 6 9.37 10.14 14.05
C LYS A 6 10.65 9.73 14.79
N MET A 7 10.52 9.25 16.03
CA MET A 7 11.66 8.79 16.83
C MET A 7 12.36 7.59 16.18
N ALA A 8 11.61 6.62 15.69
CA ALA A 8 12.15 5.46 14.99
C ALA A 8 12.93 5.89 13.72
N ASN A 9 12.36 6.78 12.91
CA ASN A 9 13.03 7.35 11.75
C ASN A 9 14.37 7.99 12.16
N THR A 10 14.36 8.88 13.15
CA THR A 10 15.58 9.58 13.61
C THR A 10 16.67 8.58 14.03
N LYS A 11 16.32 7.59 14.85
CA LYS A 11 17.29 6.58 15.31
C LYS A 11 17.83 5.71 14.19
N ILE A 12 16.97 5.30 13.26
CA ILE A 12 17.39 4.46 12.13
C ILE A 12 18.29 5.26 11.20
N LYS A 13 17.89 6.47 10.82
CA LYS A 13 18.64 7.27 9.83
C LYS A 13 20.00 7.78 10.36
N ILE A 14 20.17 7.95 11.67
CA ILE A 14 21.48 8.26 12.27
C ILE A 14 22.48 7.12 12.01
N ASN A 15 22.06 5.87 12.16
CA ASN A 15 22.96 4.71 12.05
C ASN A 15 22.98 4.13 10.62
N LEU A 16 21.87 4.23 9.90
CA LEU A 16 21.66 3.65 8.57
C LEU A 16 20.97 4.69 7.66
N PRO A 17 21.68 5.72 7.21
CA PRO A 17 21.09 6.86 6.47
C PRO A 17 20.39 6.44 5.16
N ASN A 18 20.85 5.37 4.53
CA ASN A 18 20.27 4.84 3.28
C ASN A 18 19.17 3.79 3.48
N CYS A 19 18.83 3.44 4.74
CA CYS A 19 17.77 2.49 5.02
C CYS A 19 16.41 3.05 4.60
N ILE A 20 15.65 2.31 3.82
CA ILE A 20 14.29 2.67 3.44
C ILE A 20 13.33 2.22 4.57
N ILE A 21 12.55 3.16 5.06
CA ILE A 21 11.54 2.94 6.10
C ILE A 21 10.17 2.92 5.43
N SER A 22 9.45 1.82 5.61
CA SER A 22 8.07 1.69 5.13
C SER A 22 7.11 1.43 6.28
N ALA A 23 5.86 1.87 6.14
CA ALA A 23 4.80 1.61 7.08
C ALA A 23 3.60 0.95 6.41
N ALA A 24 3.16 -0.20 6.94
CA ALA A 24 1.89 -0.80 6.59
C ALA A 24 0.76 -0.01 7.26
N VAL A 25 -0.20 0.48 6.47
CA VAL A 25 -1.21 1.43 6.93
C VAL A 25 -2.61 1.07 6.45
N LYS A 26 -3.64 1.62 7.10
CA LYS A 26 -5.01 1.52 6.62
C LYS A 26 -5.19 2.36 5.35
N PRO A 27 -5.91 1.85 4.32
CA PRO A 27 -6.02 2.51 3.02
C PRO A 27 -6.87 3.78 3.04
N ASN A 28 -7.90 3.83 3.87
CA ASN A 28 -8.74 5.01 4.04
C ASN A 28 -8.05 5.98 5.01
N ILE A 29 -7.57 7.12 4.50
CA ILE A 29 -6.78 8.11 5.24
C ILE A 29 -7.52 8.62 6.48
N TYR A 30 -8.80 8.94 6.36
CA TYR A 30 -9.59 9.46 7.46
C TYR A 30 -9.82 8.40 8.54
N ASN A 31 -10.19 7.18 8.13
CA ASN A 31 -10.35 6.07 9.06
C ASN A 31 -9.02 5.70 9.73
N ALA A 32 -7.91 5.73 8.97
CA ALA A 32 -6.57 5.51 9.49
C ALA A 32 -6.24 6.48 10.63
N LYS A 33 -6.51 7.78 10.40
CA LYS A 33 -6.28 8.83 11.39
C LYS A 33 -7.17 8.73 12.61
N LEU A 34 -8.49 8.61 12.41
CA LEU A 34 -9.48 8.71 13.49
C LEU A 34 -9.52 7.45 14.36
N ASN A 35 -9.45 6.26 13.77
CA ASN A 35 -9.66 5.01 14.47
C ASN A 35 -8.39 4.21 14.75
N TYR A 36 -7.28 4.51 14.03
CA TYR A 36 -6.01 3.79 14.16
C TYR A 36 -4.84 4.70 14.51
N PHE A 37 -5.07 6.01 14.63
CA PHE A 37 -4.04 7.02 14.93
C PHE A 37 -2.85 6.97 13.96
N GLN A 38 -3.13 6.57 12.72
CA GLN A 38 -2.15 6.46 11.63
C GLN A 38 -2.26 7.71 10.74
N GLU A 39 -1.51 8.74 11.05
CA GLU A 39 -1.40 9.97 10.23
C GLU A 39 -0.34 9.77 9.13
N TRP A 40 -0.50 8.72 8.33
CA TRP A 40 0.53 8.30 7.39
C TRP A 40 0.76 9.27 6.21
N ASP A 41 -0.22 10.08 5.87
CA ASP A 41 -0.09 11.23 4.97
C ASP A 41 0.90 12.26 5.53
N LEU A 42 0.80 12.57 6.82
CA LEU A 42 1.77 13.39 7.53
C LEU A 42 3.14 12.69 7.58
N TRP A 43 3.20 11.39 7.86
CA TRP A 43 4.48 10.66 7.96
C TRP A 43 5.26 10.69 6.63
N LEU A 44 4.56 10.58 5.49
CA LEU A 44 5.15 10.73 4.16
C LEU A 44 5.61 12.17 3.89
N SER A 45 4.75 13.15 4.21
CA SER A 45 5.04 14.57 3.92
C SER A 45 6.15 15.14 4.79
N ALA A 46 6.25 14.68 6.04
CA ALA A 46 7.32 15.04 6.98
C ALA A 46 8.61 14.21 6.79
N GLY A 47 8.60 13.20 5.91
CA GLY A 47 9.75 12.32 5.67
C GLY A 47 10.05 11.34 6.80
N TYR A 48 9.06 11.05 7.66
CA TYR A 48 9.23 10.06 8.73
C TYR A 48 9.18 8.62 8.20
N VAL A 49 8.53 8.41 7.05
CA VAL A 49 8.60 7.16 6.28
C VAL A 49 8.93 7.48 4.83
N ASP A 50 9.67 6.58 4.20
CA ASP A 50 10.00 6.68 2.77
C ASP A 50 8.84 6.16 1.92
N TRP A 51 8.15 5.12 2.37
CA TRP A 51 7.01 4.50 1.69
C TRP A 51 5.83 4.27 2.65
N ALA A 52 4.60 4.53 2.17
CA ALA A 52 3.39 4.03 2.80
C ALA A 52 2.85 2.83 2.01
N VAL A 53 2.47 1.78 2.74
CA VAL A 53 1.93 0.55 2.18
C VAL A 53 0.48 0.38 2.62
N PRO A 54 -0.49 1.07 1.97
CA PRO A 54 -1.90 0.91 2.30
C PRO A 54 -2.36 -0.51 2.01
N MET A 55 -2.76 -1.22 3.07
CA MET A 55 -3.26 -2.60 3.02
C MET A 55 -4.69 -2.62 2.48
N ASN A 56 -4.84 -2.37 1.16
CA ASN A 56 -6.15 -2.32 0.51
C ASN A 56 -6.64 -3.74 0.15
N TYR A 57 -7.06 -4.48 1.17
CA TYR A 57 -7.47 -5.87 1.07
C TYR A 57 -8.98 -6.06 0.84
N ALA A 58 -9.67 -4.99 0.45
CA ALA A 58 -11.08 -5.05 0.09
C ALA A 58 -11.30 -6.05 -1.06
N THR A 59 -12.21 -7.00 -0.87
CA THR A 59 -12.59 -7.98 -1.90
C THR A 59 -13.51 -7.37 -2.94
N ASP A 60 -14.41 -6.49 -2.51
CA ASP A 60 -15.25 -5.70 -3.41
C ASP A 60 -14.41 -4.71 -4.25
N ASN A 61 -14.74 -4.61 -5.54
CA ASN A 61 -13.99 -3.75 -6.44
C ASN A 61 -14.29 -2.26 -6.23
N ASN A 62 -15.52 -1.92 -5.85
CA ASN A 62 -15.90 -0.52 -5.63
C ASN A 62 -15.21 0.01 -4.38
N ASP A 63 -15.25 -0.74 -3.26
CA ASP A 63 -14.56 -0.38 -2.03
C ASP A 63 -13.06 -0.22 -2.26
N PHE A 64 -12.46 -1.17 -3.02
CA PHE A 64 -11.05 -1.09 -3.38
C PHE A 64 -10.72 0.21 -4.12
N ILE A 65 -11.53 0.56 -5.11
CA ILE A 65 -11.33 1.74 -5.94
C ILE A 65 -11.63 3.03 -5.19
N GLN A 66 -12.64 3.06 -4.35
CA GLN A 66 -12.95 4.22 -3.50
C GLN A 66 -11.79 4.57 -2.57
N ASN A 67 -11.15 3.57 -1.94
CA ASN A 67 -9.94 3.78 -1.16
C ASN A 67 -8.81 4.41 -2.00
N MET A 68 -8.66 3.99 -3.25
CA MET A 68 -7.62 4.53 -4.14
C MET A 68 -7.91 5.95 -4.60
N TYR A 69 -9.16 6.29 -4.88
CA TYR A 69 -9.55 7.68 -5.16
C TYR A 69 -9.31 8.58 -3.94
N MET A 70 -9.67 8.11 -2.75
CA MET A 70 -9.44 8.86 -1.52
C MET A 70 -7.95 9.18 -1.33
N ILE A 71 -7.04 8.21 -1.58
CA ILE A 71 -5.59 8.45 -1.54
C ILE A 71 -5.19 9.46 -2.61
N LYS A 72 -5.68 9.27 -3.84
CA LYS A 72 -5.32 10.11 -4.99
C LYS A 72 -5.74 11.56 -4.81
N ASP A 73 -6.92 11.79 -4.23
CA ASP A 73 -7.52 13.12 -4.12
C ASP A 73 -7.03 13.90 -2.88
N ASN A 74 -6.57 13.18 -1.84
CA ASN A 74 -6.13 13.79 -0.58
C ASN A 74 -4.60 13.80 -0.40
N LEU A 75 -3.84 13.09 -1.24
CA LEU A 75 -2.38 13.08 -1.17
C LEU A 75 -1.79 13.81 -2.38
N PRO A 76 -0.89 14.81 -2.18
CA PRO A 76 -0.23 15.49 -3.28
C PRO A 76 0.47 14.52 -4.24
N LYS A 77 0.35 14.75 -5.55
CA LYS A 77 0.84 13.87 -6.62
C LYS A 77 2.32 13.47 -6.47
N LYS A 78 3.15 14.36 -5.94
CA LYS A 78 4.59 14.11 -5.69
C LYS A 78 4.87 12.95 -4.73
N TYR A 79 3.85 12.50 -3.96
CA TYR A 79 3.98 11.37 -3.05
C TYR A 79 3.38 10.07 -3.61
N HIS A 80 2.72 10.09 -4.78
CA HIS A 80 2.07 8.90 -5.32
C HIS A 80 3.06 7.76 -5.62
N ASP A 81 4.28 8.07 -6.03
CA ASP A 81 5.32 7.08 -6.28
C ASP A 81 5.88 6.45 -4.98
N LYS A 82 5.55 7.04 -3.83
CA LYS A 82 5.88 6.50 -2.50
C LYS A 82 4.77 5.61 -1.91
N ILE A 83 3.68 5.44 -2.65
CA ILE A 83 2.57 4.56 -2.27
C ILE A 83 2.79 3.19 -2.90
N ILE A 84 2.89 2.16 -2.06
CA ILE A 84 2.96 0.76 -2.48
C ILE A 84 1.65 0.09 -2.11
N VAL A 85 0.77 -0.08 -3.09
CA VAL A 85 -0.59 -0.57 -2.81
C VAL A 85 -0.59 -2.05 -2.49
N GLY A 86 -0.99 -2.39 -1.27
CA GLY A 86 -1.16 -3.77 -0.83
C GLY A 86 -2.43 -4.40 -1.41
N ILE A 87 -2.27 -5.55 -2.07
CA ILE A 87 -3.38 -6.36 -2.59
C ILE A 87 -3.34 -7.74 -1.92
N SER A 88 -4.46 -8.17 -1.36
CA SER A 88 -4.58 -9.53 -0.82
C SER A 88 -4.78 -10.57 -1.92
N THR A 89 -4.27 -11.77 -1.69
CA THR A 89 -4.47 -12.92 -2.58
C THR A 89 -5.16 -14.11 -1.90
N TYR A 90 -5.17 -14.11 -0.59
CA TYR A 90 -5.75 -15.20 0.21
C TYR A 90 -7.29 -15.22 0.19
N ASN A 91 -7.94 -14.08 -0.05
CA ASN A 91 -9.38 -13.91 0.04
C ASN A 91 -10.06 -13.58 -1.31
N GLN A 92 -9.34 -13.69 -2.43
CA GLN A 92 -9.89 -13.43 -3.76
C GLN A 92 -9.21 -14.24 -4.85
N SER A 93 -9.86 -14.34 -6.02
CA SER A 93 -9.33 -15.05 -7.18
C SER A 93 -8.20 -14.28 -7.88
N PRO A 94 -7.30 -14.97 -8.64
CA PRO A 94 -6.28 -14.31 -9.46
C PRO A 94 -6.86 -13.30 -10.46
N ARG A 95 -8.07 -13.58 -10.97
CA ARG A 95 -8.77 -12.68 -11.90
C ARG A 95 -9.22 -11.40 -11.20
N SER A 96 -9.76 -11.51 -9.98
CA SER A 96 -10.18 -10.35 -9.18
C SER A 96 -8.97 -9.47 -8.82
N ALA A 97 -7.93 -10.06 -8.25
CA ALA A 97 -6.69 -9.36 -7.93
C ALA A 97 -6.07 -8.70 -9.19
N GLY A 98 -6.06 -9.42 -10.31
CA GLY A 98 -5.54 -8.90 -11.58
C GLY A 98 -6.31 -7.71 -12.13
N LYS A 99 -7.64 -7.70 -12.02
CA LYS A 99 -8.46 -6.54 -12.40
C LYS A 99 -8.11 -5.30 -11.57
N LYS A 100 -7.84 -5.47 -10.27
CA LYS A 100 -7.39 -4.40 -9.37
C LYS A 100 -6.02 -3.87 -9.80
N ILE A 101 -5.06 -4.74 -10.11
CA ILE A 101 -3.75 -4.36 -10.65
C ILE A 101 -3.90 -3.51 -11.91
N SER A 102 -4.71 -3.98 -12.88
CA SER A 102 -4.96 -3.23 -14.13
C SER A 102 -5.60 -1.86 -13.87
N LYS A 103 -6.45 -1.75 -12.85
CA LYS A 103 -7.07 -0.48 -12.48
C LYS A 103 -6.07 0.47 -11.82
N LEU A 104 -5.20 -0.04 -10.92
CA LEU A 104 -4.13 0.74 -10.30
C LEU A 104 -3.19 1.36 -11.35
N LYS A 105 -2.76 0.58 -12.34
CA LYS A 105 -1.93 1.08 -13.44
C LYS A 105 -2.61 2.24 -14.18
N ARG A 106 -3.91 2.13 -14.48
CA ARG A 106 -4.68 3.22 -15.13
C ARG A 106 -4.78 4.46 -14.23
N MET A 107 -4.79 4.29 -12.91
CA MET A 107 -4.76 5.38 -11.94
C MET A 107 -3.35 5.92 -11.68
N ARG A 108 -2.31 5.33 -12.32
CA ARG A 108 -0.88 5.65 -12.17
C ARG A 108 -0.30 5.29 -10.80
N PHE A 109 -0.85 4.26 -10.14
CA PHE A 109 -0.21 3.60 -8.99
C PHE A 109 0.50 2.35 -9.51
N ASN A 110 1.82 2.45 -9.67
CA ASN A 110 2.63 1.40 -10.29
C ASN A 110 3.31 0.48 -9.28
N ASN A 111 3.43 0.92 -8.03
CA ASN A 111 4.07 0.16 -6.96
C ASN A 111 3.02 -0.68 -6.24
N ILE A 112 3.19 -2.00 -6.27
CA ILE A 112 2.22 -2.97 -5.76
C ILE A 112 2.92 -3.98 -4.86
N SER A 113 2.35 -4.24 -3.70
CA SER A 113 2.72 -5.31 -2.79
C SER A 113 1.64 -6.38 -2.77
N ILE A 114 2.04 -7.64 -2.83
CA ILE A 114 1.11 -8.78 -2.81
C ILE A 114 1.17 -9.47 -1.44
N PHE A 115 0.04 -9.59 -0.80
CA PHE A 115 -0.11 -10.29 0.46
C PHE A 115 -1.10 -11.46 0.33
N SER A 116 -0.71 -12.75 0.51
CA SER A 116 0.59 -13.12 1.01
C SER A 116 1.32 -14.08 0.04
N TYR A 117 2.63 -14.19 0.25
CA TYR A 117 3.48 -15.16 -0.44
C TYR A 117 2.99 -16.60 -0.25
N ASN A 118 2.47 -16.95 0.94
CA ASN A 118 1.94 -18.29 1.23
C ASN A 118 0.87 -18.72 0.23
N THR A 119 -0.01 -17.83 -0.22
CA THR A 119 -0.99 -18.16 -1.25
C THR A 119 -0.36 -18.61 -2.56
N MET A 120 0.83 -18.10 -2.90
CA MET A 120 1.55 -18.47 -4.11
C MET A 120 2.19 -19.85 -3.97
N VAL A 121 2.66 -20.21 -2.76
CA VAL A 121 3.24 -21.51 -2.45
C VAL A 121 2.15 -22.58 -2.40
N GLU A 122 1.06 -22.31 -1.69
CA GLU A 122 -0.07 -23.25 -1.53
C GLU A 122 -0.86 -23.47 -2.82
N LYS A 123 -0.90 -22.44 -3.69
CA LYS A 123 -1.65 -22.43 -4.94
C LYS A 123 -0.75 -22.03 -6.12
N PRO A 124 0.15 -22.90 -6.62
CA PRO A 124 1.14 -22.52 -7.67
C PRO A 124 0.51 -21.93 -8.94
N ASN A 125 -0.71 -22.36 -9.29
CA ASN A 125 -1.46 -21.81 -10.42
C ASN A 125 -1.95 -20.36 -10.19
N TYR A 126 -1.99 -19.89 -8.96
CA TYR A 126 -2.42 -18.55 -8.64
C TYR A 126 -1.47 -17.54 -9.26
N TRP A 127 -0.17 -17.66 -9.01
CA TRP A 127 0.83 -16.76 -9.58
C TRP A 127 0.85 -16.80 -11.10
N ARG A 128 0.83 -18.00 -11.71
CA ARG A 128 0.79 -18.12 -13.17
C ARG A 128 -0.36 -17.37 -13.82
N ARG A 129 -1.54 -17.30 -13.15
CA ARG A 129 -2.71 -16.58 -13.62
C ARG A 129 -2.66 -15.07 -13.29
N LEU A 130 -2.00 -14.69 -12.19
CA LEU A 130 -1.92 -13.30 -11.74
C LEU A 130 -0.83 -12.52 -12.50
N ARG A 131 0.34 -13.13 -12.73
CA ARG A 131 1.53 -12.45 -13.31
C ARG A 131 1.26 -11.70 -14.62
N LYS A 132 0.33 -12.18 -15.45
CA LYS A 132 -0.04 -11.57 -16.72
C LYS A 132 -0.62 -10.14 -16.61
N TYR A 133 -0.99 -9.72 -15.40
CA TYR A 133 -1.52 -8.37 -15.16
C TYR A 133 -0.41 -7.38 -14.78
N PHE A 134 0.81 -7.85 -14.59
CA PHE A 134 1.96 -6.99 -14.32
C PHE A 134 2.68 -6.52 -15.59
N TYR A 135 2.44 -7.19 -16.71
CA TYR A 135 3.07 -6.90 -18.02
C TYR A 135 2.14 -6.23 -19.01
#